data_39f2afa881e9d99aa3203ea06f85a00b
#
_entry.id   39f2afa881e9d99aa3203ea06f85a00b
#
_cell.length_a   1.000
_cell.length_b   1.000
_cell.length_c   1.000
_cell.angle_alpha   90.00
_cell.angle_beta   90.00
_cell.angle_gamma   90.00
#
_symmetry.space_group_name_H-M   'P 1'
#
loop_
_entity.id
_entity.type
_entity.pdbx_description
1 polymer ?
#
loop_
_entity_poly.entity_id
_entity_poly.type
_entity_poly.pdbx_seq_one_letter_code
_entity_poly.pdbx_strand_id
1 'polypeptide(L)'
;MKKLLVIMFLSLLTSNISFADNLRVVDGDTIVLNGEKIRFSGIDTPELKQTCIKGGEEVGCGMTAKMLLVKKIGNNTPECISEGKDVYKRTLA
;
A
#
# COMPACT_ATOMS: atom_id res chain seq x y z
N MET A 1 -13.71 -3.78 43.85
CA MET A 1 -12.54 -4.38 43.26
C MET A 1 -12.84 -5.12 41.97
N LYS A 2 -13.84 -5.99 41.92
CA LYS A 2 -14.20 -6.69 40.70
C LYS A 2 -14.62 -5.75 39.56
N LYS A 3 -15.30 -4.64 39.85
CA LYS A 3 -15.72 -3.65 38.86
C LYS A 3 -14.51 -2.92 38.21
N LEU A 4 -13.46 -2.69 38.98
CA LEU A 4 -12.26 -2.02 38.51
C LEU A 4 -11.50 -2.89 37.51
N LEU A 5 -11.41 -4.18 37.77
CA LEU A 5 -10.78 -5.15 36.88
C LEU A 5 -11.50 -5.27 35.53
N VAL A 6 -12.83 -5.24 35.56
CA VAL A 6 -13.65 -5.30 34.34
C VAL A 6 -13.43 -4.06 33.47
N ILE A 7 -13.34 -2.88 34.08
CA ILE A 7 -13.08 -1.62 33.37
C ILE A 7 -11.69 -1.64 32.72
N MET A 8 -10.69 -2.12 33.44
CA MET A 8 -9.33 -2.27 32.87
C MET A 8 -9.29 -3.23 31.71
N PHE A 9 -10.02 -4.33 31.79
CA PHE A 9 -10.10 -5.31 30.73
C PHE A 9 -10.77 -4.73 29.47
N LEU A 10 -11.85 -3.99 29.63
CA LEU A 10 -12.52 -3.28 28.53
C LEU A 10 -11.62 -2.24 27.88
N SER A 11 -10.83 -1.52 28.64
CA SER A 11 -9.87 -0.56 28.13
C SER A 11 -8.79 -1.23 27.28
N LEU A 12 -8.29 -2.39 27.71
CA LEU A 12 -7.34 -3.18 26.92
C LEU A 12 -7.94 -3.70 25.63
N LEU A 13 -9.19 -4.17 25.66
CA LEU A 13 -9.89 -4.60 24.45
C LEU A 13 -10.08 -3.47 23.46
N THR A 14 -10.44 -2.27 23.92
CA THR A 14 -10.60 -1.11 23.05
C THR A 14 -9.27 -0.64 22.45
N SER A 15 -8.18 -0.72 23.19
CA SER A 15 -6.86 -0.36 22.67
C SER A 15 -6.32 -1.36 21.65
N ASN A 16 -6.82 -2.60 21.66
CA ASN A 16 -6.43 -3.64 20.72
C ASN A 16 -7.27 -3.65 19.44
N ILE A 17 -8.29 -2.82 19.34
CA ILE A 17 -9.00 -2.60 18.09
C ILE A 17 -8.09 -1.74 17.21
N SER A 18 -7.16 -2.37 16.53
CA SER A 18 -6.37 -1.70 15.53
C SER A 18 -7.27 -1.45 14.32
N PHE A 19 -7.24 -0.23 13.83
CA PHE A 19 -7.89 0.08 12.56
C PHE A 19 -7.11 -0.63 11.47
N ALA A 20 -7.81 -1.38 10.62
CA ALA A 20 -7.20 -1.94 9.44
C ALA A 20 -6.66 -0.79 8.58
N ASP A 21 -5.44 -0.91 8.13
CA ASP A 21 -4.86 0.07 7.24
C ASP A 21 -5.61 0.10 5.91
N ASN A 22 -5.91 1.29 5.43
CA ASN A 22 -6.49 1.47 4.11
C ASN A 22 -5.37 1.49 3.08
N LEU A 23 -5.26 0.40 2.36
CA LEU A 23 -4.25 0.25 1.31
C LEU A 23 -4.93 0.11 -0.05
N ARG A 24 -4.48 0.91 -1.00
CA ARG A 24 -4.89 0.80 -2.40
C ARG A 24 -3.67 0.83 -3.30
N VAL A 25 -3.55 -0.14 -4.16
CA VAL A 25 -2.48 -0.18 -5.16
C VAL A 25 -2.95 0.61 -6.38
N VAL A 26 -2.17 1.63 -6.77
CA VAL A 26 -2.46 2.48 -7.93
C VAL A 26 -1.91 1.83 -9.20
N ASP A 27 -0.63 1.53 -9.18
CA ASP A 27 0.09 0.82 -10.25
C ASP A 27 1.28 0.07 -9.63
N GLY A 28 2.21 -0.40 -10.47
CA GLY A 28 3.31 -1.24 -9.98
C GLY A 28 4.31 -0.56 -9.07
N ASP A 29 4.31 0.77 -8.97
CA ASP A 29 5.27 1.53 -8.16
C ASP A 29 4.65 2.58 -7.26
N THR A 30 3.31 2.61 -7.17
CA THR A 30 2.60 3.61 -6.36
C THR A 30 1.44 2.98 -5.62
N ILE A 31 1.37 3.28 -4.33
CA ILE A 31 0.25 2.89 -3.46
C ILE A 31 -0.33 4.13 -2.78
N VAL A 32 -1.55 3.98 -2.28
CA VAL A 32 -2.14 4.91 -1.31
C VAL A 32 -2.33 4.15 -0.01
N LEU A 33 -1.67 4.60 1.04
CA LEU A 33 -1.74 4.00 2.35
C LEU A 33 -2.27 5.03 3.34
N ASN A 34 -3.43 4.76 3.90
CA ASN A 34 -4.08 5.67 4.85
C ASN A 34 -4.22 7.11 4.32
N GLY A 35 -4.57 7.23 3.04
CA GLY A 35 -4.74 8.51 2.36
C GLY A 35 -3.45 9.17 1.87
N GLU A 36 -2.30 8.60 2.18
CA GLU A 36 -1.01 9.11 1.71
C GLU A 36 -0.58 8.40 0.44
N LYS A 37 -0.32 9.16 -0.61
CA LYS A 37 0.18 8.62 -1.88
C LYS A 37 1.69 8.42 -1.78
N ILE A 38 2.13 7.18 -1.99
CA ILE A 38 3.52 6.76 -1.83
C ILE A 38 4.04 6.22 -3.16
N ARG A 39 5.11 6.81 -3.65
CA ARG A 39 5.85 6.38 -4.83
C ARG A 39 7.10 5.63 -4.36
N PHE A 40 7.27 4.40 -4.79
CA PHE A 40 8.45 3.62 -4.42
C PHE A 40 9.72 4.18 -5.04
N SER A 41 10.70 4.46 -4.19
CA SER A 41 12.02 4.94 -4.63
C SER A 41 12.78 3.84 -5.38
N GLY A 42 13.49 4.24 -6.42
CA GLY A 42 14.38 3.33 -7.14
C GLY A 42 13.69 2.28 -8.01
N ILE A 43 12.37 2.34 -8.10
CA ILE A 43 11.58 1.45 -8.95
C ILE A 43 10.82 2.29 -9.97
N ASP A 44 10.82 1.84 -11.20
CA ASP A 44 10.02 2.43 -12.25
C ASP A 44 9.32 1.30 -13.01
N THR A 45 7.99 1.33 -13.00
CA THR A 45 7.15 0.32 -13.62
C THR A 45 6.28 0.95 -14.70
N PRO A 46 5.76 0.15 -15.66
CA PRO A 46 4.81 0.67 -16.62
C PRO A 46 3.59 1.29 -15.93
N GLU A 47 3.10 2.39 -16.46
CA GLU A 47 1.86 3.01 -15.97
C GLU A 47 0.67 2.07 -16.17
N LEU A 48 -0.38 2.26 -15.36
CA LEU A 48 -1.52 1.33 -15.30
C LEU A 48 -2.10 0.99 -16.68
N LYS A 49 -2.24 1.98 -17.54
CA LYS A 49 -2.84 1.80 -18.88
C LYS A 49 -1.79 1.51 -19.95
N GLN A 50 -0.52 1.40 -19.60
CA GLN A 50 0.53 1.17 -20.54
C GLN A 50 0.46 -0.25 -21.09
N THR A 51 0.64 -0.37 -22.41
CA THR A 51 0.77 -1.65 -23.09
C THR A 51 2.19 -1.84 -23.57
N CYS A 52 2.58 -3.10 -23.76
CA CYS A 52 3.90 -3.48 -24.22
C CYS A 52 3.75 -4.57 -25.29
N ILE A 53 4.76 -4.75 -26.09
CA ILE A 53 4.80 -5.83 -27.08
C ILE A 53 5.60 -7.00 -26.51
N LYS A 54 4.98 -8.16 -26.46
CA LYS A 54 5.61 -9.38 -25.99
C LYS A 54 5.33 -10.49 -27.00
N GLY A 55 6.38 -11.03 -27.61
CA GLY A 55 6.23 -12.08 -28.62
C GLY A 55 5.38 -11.66 -29.81
N GLY A 56 5.44 -10.37 -30.21
CA GLY A 56 4.67 -9.82 -31.31
C GLY A 56 3.24 -9.44 -30.95
N GLU A 57 2.82 -9.65 -29.69
CA GLU A 57 1.48 -9.32 -29.22
C GLU A 57 1.49 -8.15 -28.24
N GLU A 58 0.44 -7.32 -28.31
CA GLU A 58 0.22 -6.24 -27.35
C GLU A 58 -0.33 -6.81 -26.05
N VAL A 59 0.35 -6.51 -24.94
CA VAL A 59 -0.04 -6.98 -23.61
C VAL A 59 -0.19 -5.79 -22.66
N GLY A 60 -1.07 -5.90 -21.68
CA GLY A 60 -1.29 -4.88 -20.65
C GLY A 60 -0.23 -4.94 -19.57
N CYS A 61 0.98 -4.50 -19.87
CA CYS A 61 2.10 -4.59 -18.92
C CYS A 61 1.91 -3.72 -17.67
N GLY A 62 1.22 -2.60 -17.80
CA GLY A 62 0.91 -1.75 -16.63
C GLY A 62 -0.01 -2.46 -15.64
N MET A 63 -1.05 -3.10 -16.12
CA MET A 63 -1.96 -3.89 -15.28
C MET A 63 -1.22 -5.10 -14.69
N THR A 64 -0.37 -5.75 -15.46
CA THR A 64 0.44 -6.87 -14.96
C THR A 64 1.35 -6.43 -13.82
N ALA A 65 2.02 -5.30 -13.97
CA ALA A 65 2.88 -4.75 -12.90
C ALA A 65 2.07 -4.46 -11.62
N LYS A 66 0.90 -3.85 -11.76
CA LYS A 66 0.00 -3.62 -10.63
C LYS A 66 -0.38 -4.93 -9.94
N MET A 67 -0.80 -5.92 -10.70
CA MET A 67 -1.23 -7.20 -10.14
C MET A 67 -0.10 -7.96 -9.45
N LEU A 68 1.12 -7.86 -9.97
CA LEU A 68 2.30 -8.41 -9.32
C LEU A 68 2.56 -7.74 -7.97
N LEU A 69 2.40 -6.44 -7.88
CA LEU A 69 2.54 -5.73 -6.61
C LEU A 69 1.45 -6.14 -5.62
N VAL A 70 0.20 -6.21 -6.06
CA VAL A 70 -0.92 -6.69 -5.22
C VAL A 70 -0.61 -8.06 -4.66
N LYS A 71 -0.13 -8.97 -5.50
CA LYS A 71 0.23 -10.33 -5.08
C LYS A 71 1.39 -10.34 -4.09
N LYS A 72 2.40 -9.51 -4.32
CA LYS A 72 3.58 -9.43 -3.45
C LYS A 72 3.23 -8.87 -2.07
N ILE A 73 2.37 -7.87 -1.99
CA ILE A 73 1.89 -7.33 -0.71
C ILE A 73 1.05 -8.37 0.02
N GLY A 74 0.16 -9.07 -0.70
CA GLY A 74 -0.73 -10.06 -0.12
C GLY A 74 -1.61 -9.45 0.96
N ASN A 75 -1.65 -10.08 2.13
CA ASN A 75 -2.41 -9.62 3.28
C ASN A 75 -1.58 -8.79 4.26
N ASN A 76 -0.35 -8.45 3.91
CA ASN A 76 0.54 -7.67 4.76
C ASN A 76 0.33 -6.18 4.52
N THR A 77 0.59 -5.37 5.55
CA THR A 77 0.66 -3.93 5.40
C THR A 77 2.11 -3.53 5.16
N PRO A 78 2.43 -2.86 4.04
CA PRO A 78 3.80 -2.42 3.81
C PRO A 78 4.23 -1.39 4.84
N GLU A 79 5.44 -1.50 5.31
CA GLU A 79 6.09 -0.48 6.13
C GLU A 79 6.91 0.41 5.21
N CYS A 80 6.60 1.71 5.21
CA CYS A 80 7.22 2.68 4.33
C CYS A 80 8.03 3.69 5.15
N ILE A 81 9.29 3.88 4.78
CA ILE A 81 10.17 4.88 5.39
C ILE A 81 10.32 6.02 4.38
N SER A 82 9.81 7.20 4.75
CA SER A 82 9.83 8.36 3.86
C SER A 82 11.25 8.84 3.59
N GLU A 83 11.53 9.10 2.31
CA GLU A 83 12.78 9.74 1.86
C GLU A 83 12.54 11.18 1.39
N GLY A 84 11.33 11.69 1.55
CA GLY A 84 10.94 13.03 1.09
C GLY A 84 9.72 12.97 0.20
N LYS A 85 9.47 14.05 -0.53
CA LYS A 85 8.33 14.15 -1.45
C LYS A 85 8.80 14.53 -2.85
N ASP A 86 8.08 14.04 -3.85
CA ASP A 86 8.33 14.44 -5.24
C ASP A 86 7.57 15.73 -5.60
N VAL A 87 7.72 16.18 -6.85
CA VAL A 87 7.09 17.41 -7.35
C VAL A 87 5.56 17.30 -7.41
N TYR A 88 5.01 16.09 -7.38
CA TYR A 88 3.57 15.83 -7.35
C TYR A 88 3.04 15.63 -5.93
N LYS A 89 3.83 15.93 -4.92
CA LYS A 89 3.51 15.79 -3.49
C LYS A 89 3.29 14.35 -3.04
N ARG A 90 3.80 13.36 -3.80
CA ARG A 90 3.81 11.98 -3.36
C ARG A 90 5.00 11.76 -2.43
N THR A 91 4.80 10.97 -1.38
CA THR A 91 5.89 10.54 -0.51
C THR A 91 6.76 9.53 -1.27
N LEU A 92 8.07 9.76 -1.29
CA LEU A 92 9.04 8.80 -1.81
C LEU A 92 9.46 7.85 -0.68
N ALA A 93 9.37 6.58 -0.91
CA ALA A 93 9.74 5.58 0.10
C ALA A 93 10.26 4.27 -0.52
#